data_6cdb3d19fe61fa90a5f428a06343d52b
#
_entry.id   6cdb3d19fe61fa90a5f428a06343d52b
#
_cell.length_a   1.000
_cell.length_b   1.000
_cell.length_c   1.000
_cell.angle_alpha   90.00
_cell.angle_beta   90.00
_cell.angle_gamma   90.00
#
_symmetry.space_group_name_H-M   'P 1'
#
loop_
_entity.id
_entity.type
_entity.pdbx_description
1 polymer ?
#
loop_
_entity_poly.entity_id
_entity_poly.type
_entity_poly.pdbx_seq_one_letter_code
_entity_poly.pdbx_strand_id
1 'polypeptide(L)'
;MTTKRITREFLNFQREPLEGCSAKPIDEDDLQHWVVTITGPSESPYAGVVFTIDVRYPDDYPHNALRVIFSTPIFHPNVSPRGDVQLAELEMSQWSPAFTIQTILVSLQALLSQPNLEEGCVLNESAARLFLQDIAGFEHKARQFALAHAGFLLEPPKGQRRFEGDDEWGLSLVEALKQH
;
A
#
# COMPACT_ATOMS: atom_id res chain seq x y z
N MET A 1 7.28 -23.20 -3.17
CA MET A 1 6.03 -22.94 -2.43
C MET A 1 5.64 -21.46 -2.46
N THR A 2 6.55 -20.57 -2.30
CA THR A 2 6.37 -19.10 -2.28
C THR A 2 5.67 -18.58 -3.53
N THR A 3 6.16 -18.91 -4.72
CA THR A 3 5.57 -18.48 -6.00
C THR A 3 4.08 -18.84 -6.13
N LYS A 4 3.68 -20.08 -5.78
CA LYS A 4 2.26 -20.50 -5.84
C LYS A 4 1.38 -19.69 -4.88
N ARG A 5 1.90 -19.32 -3.72
CA ARG A 5 1.19 -18.50 -2.75
C ARG A 5 0.99 -17.08 -3.28
N ILE A 6 2.06 -16.44 -3.80
CA ILE A 6 2.02 -15.08 -4.37
C ILE A 6 1.09 -15.04 -5.58
N THR A 7 1.18 -16.03 -6.49
CA THR A 7 0.26 -16.16 -7.63
C THR A 7 -1.19 -16.20 -7.19
N ARG A 8 -1.50 -16.99 -6.15
CA ARG A 8 -2.88 -17.07 -5.63
C ARG A 8 -3.35 -15.72 -5.07
N GLU A 9 -2.50 -15.01 -4.36
CA GLU A 9 -2.84 -13.67 -3.84
C GLU A 9 -3.09 -12.68 -4.96
N PHE A 10 -2.28 -12.70 -6.02
CA PHE A 10 -2.48 -11.87 -7.20
C PHE A 10 -3.83 -12.17 -7.87
N LEU A 11 -4.14 -13.44 -8.12
CA LEU A 11 -5.40 -13.83 -8.73
C LEU A 11 -6.62 -13.46 -7.87
N ASN A 12 -6.50 -13.61 -6.55
CA ASN A 12 -7.55 -13.20 -5.62
C ASN A 12 -7.74 -11.69 -5.63
N PHE A 13 -6.65 -10.92 -5.64
CA PHE A 13 -6.71 -9.46 -5.69
C PHE A 13 -7.36 -8.96 -6.99
N GLN A 14 -7.09 -9.62 -8.11
CA GLN A 14 -7.74 -9.28 -9.40
C GLN A 14 -9.22 -9.63 -9.42
N ARG A 15 -9.61 -10.72 -8.76
CA ARG A 15 -11.01 -11.14 -8.68
C ARG A 15 -11.84 -10.25 -7.77
N GLU A 16 -11.26 -9.86 -6.64
CA GLU A 16 -11.88 -9.07 -5.61
C GLU A 16 -10.97 -7.89 -5.25
N PRO A 17 -10.86 -6.86 -6.13
CA PRO A 17 -9.98 -5.72 -5.89
C PRO A 17 -10.45 -4.93 -4.68
N LEU A 18 -9.49 -4.52 -3.85
CA LEU A 18 -9.76 -3.64 -2.72
C LEU A 18 -10.02 -2.21 -3.21
N GLU A 19 -11.11 -1.62 -2.75
CA GLU A 19 -11.48 -0.25 -3.12
C GLU A 19 -10.37 0.74 -2.75
N GLY A 20 -10.03 1.62 -3.69
CA GLY A 20 -8.96 2.60 -3.52
C GLY A 20 -7.55 2.01 -3.57
N CYS A 21 -7.38 0.75 -3.92
CA CYS A 21 -6.07 0.11 -4.05
C CYS A 21 -5.89 -0.53 -5.43
N SER A 22 -4.65 -0.51 -5.92
CA SER A 22 -4.21 -1.38 -7.00
C SER A 22 -2.93 -2.10 -6.59
N ALA A 23 -2.72 -3.31 -7.09
CA ALA A 23 -1.53 -4.08 -6.80
C ALA A 23 -1.17 -4.96 -7.99
N LYS A 24 0.08 -4.87 -8.44
CA LYS A 24 0.60 -5.70 -9.53
C LYS A 24 2.10 -5.94 -9.39
N PRO A 25 2.63 -7.07 -9.85
CA PRO A 25 4.06 -7.26 -10.01
C PRO A 25 4.65 -6.17 -10.90
N ILE A 26 5.89 -5.77 -10.64
CA ILE A 26 6.62 -4.80 -11.48
C ILE A 26 7.06 -5.48 -12.78
N ASP A 27 7.42 -6.77 -12.69
CA ASP A 27 7.88 -7.58 -13.80
C ASP A 27 7.15 -8.93 -13.79
N GLU A 28 6.82 -9.45 -14.97
CA GLU A 28 6.19 -10.77 -15.13
C GLU A 28 7.12 -11.91 -14.69
N ASP A 29 8.42 -11.71 -14.81
CA ASP A 29 9.45 -12.68 -14.41
C ASP A 29 9.80 -12.58 -12.92
N ASP A 30 9.45 -11.47 -12.24
CA ASP A 30 9.67 -11.25 -10.81
C ASP A 30 8.36 -11.04 -10.05
N LEU A 31 7.70 -12.14 -9.70
CA LEU A 31 6.47 -12.10 -8.91
C LEU A 31 6.68 -11.68 -7.44
N GLN A 32 7.91 -11.52 -6.98
CA GLN A 32 8.20 -11.15 -5.59
C GLN A 32 8.27 -9.63 -5.38
N HIS A 33 8.30 -8.85 -6.46
CA HIS A 33 8.37 -7.40 -6.39
C HIS A 33 7.12 -6.75 -7.00
N TRP A 34 6.33 -6.07 -6.17
CA TRP A 34 5.07 -5.45 -6.58
C TRP A 34 5.10 -3.94 -6.41
N VAL A 35 4.44 -3.27 -7.33
CA VAL A 35 4.01 -1.89 -7.14
C VAL A 35 2.53 -1.88 -6.74
N VAL A 36 2.26 -1.15 -5.67
CA VAL A 36 0.92 -0.99 -5.11
C VAL A 36 0.58 0.49 -5.09
N THR A 37 -0.65 0.83 -5.40
CA THR A 37 -1.17 2.17 -5.14
C THR A 37 -2.26 2.11 -4.08
N ILE A 38 -2.30 3.11 -3.21
CA ILE A 38 -3.33 3.29 -2.21
C ILE A 38 -3.86 4.72 -2.27
N THR A 39 -5.16 4.85 -2.40
CA THR A 39 -5.83 6.15 -2.31
C THR A 39 -6.10 6.47 -0.85
N GLY A 40 -5.70 7.65 -0.42
CA GLY A 40 -5.97 8.13 0.93
C GLY A 40 -7.47 8.11 1.23
N PRO A 41 -7.87 7.53 2.39
CA PRO A 41 -9.27 7.44 2.81
C PRO A 41 -9.95 8.80 2.87
N SER A 42 -11.26 8.84 2.59
CA SER A 42 -12.04 10.09 2.51
C SER A 42 -12.05 10.87 3.84
N GLU A 43 -11.97 10.18 4.96
CA GLU A 43 -11.98 10.78 6.30
C GLU A 43 -10.57 11.01 6.86
N SER A 44 -9.57 11.13 5.99
CA SER A 44 -8.18 11.39 6.38
C SER A 44 -7.65 12.66 5.71
N PRO A 45 -6.57 13.26 6.22
CA PRO A 45 -5.91 14.38 5.55
C PRO A 45 -5.39 14.02 4.15
N TYR A 46 -5.33 12.74 3.84
CA TYR A 46 -4.84 12.20 2.57
C TYR A 46 -5.94 11.95 1.53
N ALA A 47 -7.19 12.35 1.81
CA ALA A 47 -8.34 12.07 0.96
C ALA A 47 -8.10 12.37 -0.52
N GLY A 48 -8.30 11.37 -1.38
CA GLY A 48 -8.15 11.48 -2.84
C GLY A 48 -6.70 11.57 -3.35
N VAL A 49 -5.72 11.51 -2.46
CA VAL A 49 -4.30 11.45 -2.84
C VAL A 49 -3.88 10.01 -3.07
N VAL A 50 -3.12 9.75 -4.14
CA VAL A 50 -2.63 8.41 -4.47
C VAL A 50 -1.18 8.26 -4.06
N PHE A 51 -0.91 7.29 -3.19
CA PHE A 51 0.43 6.92 -2.77
C PHE A 51 0.88 5.66 -3.47
N THR A 52 2.13 5.64 -3.91
CA THR A 52 2.79 4.46 -4.45
C THR A 52 3.59 3.78 -3.36
N ILE A 53 3.45 2.47 -3.27
CA ILE A 53 4.07 1.62 -2.26
C ILE A 53 4.86 0.52 -2.99
N ASP A 54 6.11 0.32 -2.60
CA ASP A 54 6.94 -0.80 -2.99
C ASP A 54 6.68 -1.96 -2.03
N VAL A 55 6.36 -3.14 -2.57
CA VAL A 55 6.11 -4.36 -1.78
C VAL A 55 7.02 -5.46 -2.28
N ARG A 56 7.77 -6.07 -1.34
CA ARG A 56 8.67 -7.19 -1.63
C ARG A 56 8.32 -8.40 -0.78
N TYR A 57 8.12 -9.51 -1.44
CA TYR A 57 7.91 -10.80 -0.82
C TYR A 57 9.26 -11.49 -0.59
N PRO A 58 9.57 -11.94 0.64
CA PRO A 58 10.80 -12.69 0.90
C PRO A 58 10.74 -14.11 0.30
N ASP A 59 11.90 -14.72 0.11
CA ASP A 59 12.02 -16.06 -0.51
C ASP A 59 11.25 -17.14 0.26
N ASP A 60 11.13 -16.98 1.55
CA ASP A 60 10.44 -17.90 2.45
C ASP A 60 9.00 -17.48 2.79
N TYR A 61 8.44 -16.51 2.07
CA TYR A 61 7.03 -16.13 2.22
C TYR A 61 6.12 -17.37 2.06
N PRO A 62 5.12 -17.59 2.90
CA PRO A 62 4.57 -16.69 3.92
C PRO A 62 5.11 -16.90 5.34
N HIS A 63 6.28 -17.53 5.54
CA HIS A 63 6.85 -17.71 6.88
C HIS A 63 7.36 -16.41 7.48
N ASN A 64 7.95 -15.55 6.66
CA ASN A 64 8.30 -14.18 7.02
C ASN A 64 7.38 -13.16 6.33
N ALA A 65 7.21 -12.01 6.99
CA ALA A 65 6.39 -10.91 6.50
C ALA A 65 6.95 -10.32 5.20
N LEU A 66 6.05 -9.81 4.37
CA LEU A 66 6.43 -8.99 3.24
C LEU A 66 6.97 -7.63 3.72
N ARG A 67 7.85 -7.05 2.92
CA ARG A 67 8.38 -5.71 3.16
C ARG A 67 7.54 -4.68 2.43
N VAL A 68 7.16 -3.62 3.13
CA VAL A 68 6.30 -2.54 2.62
C VAL A 68 7.02 -1.22 2.81
N ILE A 69 7.16 -0.43 1.74
CA ILE A 69 7.81 0.88 1.77
C ILE A 69 6.98 1.86 0.96
N PHE A 70 6.64 3.00 1.54
CA PHE A 70 6.05 4.12 0.82
C PHE A 70 7.11 4.73 -0.12
N SER A 71 6.94 4.55 -1.42
CA SER A 71 7.77 5.21 -2.43
C SER A 71 7.40 6.68 -2.57
N THR A 72 6.11 6.99 -2.40
CA THR A 72 5.64 8.36 -2.32
C THR A 72 5.88 8.91 -0.91
N PRO A 73 6.59 10.04 -0.74
CA PRO A 73 6.77 10.64 0.57
C PRO A 73 5.43 10.99 1.23
N ILE A 74 5.32 10.73 2.52
CA ILE A 74 4.13 11.02 3.33
C ILE A 74 4.53 11.60 4.68
N PHE A 75 3.77 12.58 5.18
CA PHE A 75 3.91 13.11 6.53
C PHE A 75 2.90 12.40 7.44
N HIS A 76 3.37 11.36 8.13
CA HIS A 76 2.52 10.49 8.96
C HIS A 76 3.30 9.97 10.18
N PRO A 77 2.70 9.88 11.39
CA PRO A 77 3.39 9.39 12.59
C PRO A 77 4.05 8.02 12.43
N ASN A 78 3.39 7.10 11.75
CA ASN A 78 3.85 5.70 11.62
C ASN A 78 4.64 5.41 10.34
N VAL A 79 5.01 6.45 9.58
CA VAL A 79 5.84 6.30 8.39
C VAL A 79 7.09 7.14 8.53
N SER A 80 8.25 6.51 8.36
CA SER A 80 9.54 7.22 8.42
C SER A 80 9.72 8.15 7.21
N PRO A 81 10.62 9.14 7.29
CA PRO A 81 10.98 9.95 6.13
C PRO A 81 11.55 9.15 4.94
N ARG A 82 11.98 7.91 5.17
CA ARG A 82 12.47 6.98 4.14
C ARG A 82 11.36 6.12 3.54
N GLY A 83 10.14 6.20 4.08
CA GLY A 83 8.99 5.40 3.64
C GLY A 83 8.78 4.09 4.40
N ASP A 84 9.65 3.75 5.37
CA ASP A 84 9.40 2.57 6.20
C ASP A 84 8.11 2.76 7.00
N VAL A 85 7.28 1.74 7.08
CA VAL A 85 6.00 1.78 7.77
C VAL A 85 6.04 0.92 9.02
N GLN A 86 5.53 1.47 10.13
CA GLN A 86 5.27 0.71 11.35
C GLN A 86 3.82 0.22 11.32
N LEU A 87 3.66 -1.08 11.13
CA LEU A 87 2.38 -1.78 11.11
C LEU A 87 2.55 -3.09 11.88
N ALA A 88 1.69 -3.32 12.87
CA ALA A 88 1.81 -4.47 13.76
C ALA A 88 1.86 -5.81 13.01
N GLU A 89 1.03 -5.97 11.97
CA GLU A 89 0.96 -7.19 11.16
C GLU A 89 2.24 -7.49 10.37
N LEU A 90 3.14 -6.51 10.22
CA LEU A 90 4.44 -6.71 9.55
C LEU A 90 5.56 -7.05 10.52
N GLU A 91 5.33 -6.93 11.83
CA GLU A 91 6.30 -7.32 12.85
C GLU A 91 6.39 -8.83 12.97
N MET A 92 7.60 -9.36 13.08
CA MET A 92 7.84 -10.81 13.21
C MET A 92 7.06 -11.45 14.36
N SER A 93 6.83 -10.70 15.44
CA SER A 93 6.09 -11.16 16.63
C SER A 93 4.59 -11.30 16.40
N GLN A 94 4.05 -10.56 15.44
CA GLN A 94 2.62 -10.48 15.12
C GLN A 94 2.27 -11.07 13.76
N TRP A 95 3.28 -11.33 12.94
CA TRP A 95 3.08 -11.90 11.60
C TRP A 95 2.41 -13.27 11.67
N SER A 96 1.45 -13.47 10.78
CA SER A 96 0.81 -14.77 10.56
C SER A 96 0.87 -15.15 9.07
N PRO A 97 1.22 -16.39 8.73
CA PRO A 97 1.12 -16.89 7.36
C PRO A 97 -0.29 -16.82 6.75
N ALA A 98 -1.32 -16.57 7.55
CA ALA A 98 -2.67 -16.33 7.08
C ALA A 98 -2.87 -14.92 6.50
N PHE A 99 -2.00 -13.97 6.83
CA PHE A 99 -2.06 -12.63 6.28
C PHE A 99 -1.70 -12.63 4.79
N THR A 100 -2.37 -11.76 4.05
CA THR A 100 -2.22 -11.58 2.60
C THR A 100 -1.93 -10.13 2.30
N ILE A 101 -1.52 -9.81 1.07
CA ILE A 101 -1.38 -8.41 0.65
C ILE A 101 -2.68 -7.62 0.87
N GLN A 102 -3.86 -8.21 0.63
CA GLN A 102 -5.14 -7.56 0.89
C GLN A 102 -5.31 -7.19 2.36
N THR A 103 -4.99 -8.11 3.28
CA THR A 103 -5.03 -7.85 4.73
C THR A 103 -4.15 -6.65 5.09
N ILE A 104 -2.92 -6.64 4.59
CA ILE A 104 -1.96 -5.55 4.84
C ILE A 104 -2.46 -4.22 4.28
N LEU A 105 -3.05 -4.21 3.09
CA LEU A 105 -3.58 -2.98 2.49
C LEU A 105 -4.79 -2.42 3.26
N VAL A 106 -5.67 -3.27 3.78
CA VAL A 106 -6.76 -2.84 4.67
C VAL A 106 -6.21 -2.21 5.94
N SER A 107 -5.20 -2.83 6.56
CA SER A 107 -4.55 -2.26 7.74
C SER A 107 -3.84 -0.94 7.44
N LEU A 108 -3.23 -0.79 6.26
CA LEU A 108 -2.64 0.48 5.83
C LEU A 108 -3.70 1.58 5.63
N GLN A 109 -4.85 1.26 5.04
CA GLN A 109 -5.95 2.23 4.93
C GLN A 109 -6.44 2.69 6.30
N ALA A 110 -6.59 1.76 7.24
CA ALA A 110 -6.96 2.08 8.62
C ALA A 110 -5.90 2.96 9.29
N LEU A 111 -4.60 2.64 9.11
CA LEU A 111 -3.48 3.42 9.66
C LEU A 111 -3.45 4.85 9.12
N LEU A 112 -3.74 5.05 7.82
CA LEU A 112 -3.82 6.38 7.21
C LEU A 112 -4.97 7.22 7.78
N SER A 113 -6.05 6.58 8.21
CA SER A 113 -7.20 7.25 8.86
C SER A 113 -6.95 7.51 10.34
N GLN A 114 -6.30 6.57 11.02
CA GLN A 114 -6.07 6.62 12.46
C GLN A 114 -4.63 6.21 12.79
N PRO A 115 -3.73 7.19 13.00
CA PRO A 115 -2.36 6.90 13.40
C PRO A 115 -2.28 6.15 14.74
N ASN A 116 -1.36 5.19 14.83
CA ASN A 116 -1.05 4.51 16.07
C ASN A 116 0.08 5.25 16.80
N LEU A 117 -0.23 5.79 17.99
CA LEU A 117 0.73 6.53 18.81
C LEU A 117 1.27 5.75 20.02
N GLU A 118 1.05 4.44 20.05
CA GLU A 118 1.60 3.57 21.09
C GLU A 118 3.14 3.61 21.08
N GLU A 119 3.70 3.26 22.21
CA GLU A 119 5.17 3.21 22.38
C GLU A 119 5.80 2.25 21.38
N GLY A 120 6.83 2.69 20.66
CA GLY A 120 7.49 1.92 19.62
C GLY A 120 6.84 1.98 18.23
N CYS A 121 5.61 2.54 18.12
CA CYS A 121 4.91 2.63 16.84
C CYS A 121 5.22 3.93 16.05
N VAL A 122 5.83 4.90 16.68
CA VAL A 122 6.13 6.20 16.08
C VAL A 122 7.47 6.16 15.33
N LEU A 123 7.45 6.42 14.02
CA LEU A 123 8.63 6.54 13.16
C LEU A 123 8.91 7.99 12.73
N ASN A 124 7.94 8.89 12.91
CA ASN A 124 8.06 10.32 12.61
C ASN A 124 7.57 11.14 13.81
N GLU A 125 8.51 11.46 14.68
CA GLU A 125 8.22 12.22 15.92
C GLU A 125 7.61 13.59 15.64
N SER A 126 8.02 14.26 14.55
CA SER A 126 7.47 15.57 14.19
C SER A 126 5.99 15.49 13.86
N ALA A 127 5.60 14.44 13.13
CA ALA A 127 4.20 14.20 12.79
C ALA A 127 3.38 13.80 14.02
N ALA A 128 3.91 12.91 14.87
CA ALA A 128 3.25 12.49 16.10
C ALA A 128 3.05 13.64 17.07
N ARG A 129 4.08 14.45 17.27
CA ARG A 129 4.02 15.62 18.15
C ARG A 129 2.96 16.62 17.68
N LEU A 130 2.95 16.92 16.37
CA LEU A 130 1.96 17.84 15.81
C LEU A 130 0.55 17.27 15.93
N PHE A 131 0.36 15.99 15.67
CA PHE A 131 -0.92 15.30 15.82
C PHE A 131 -1.46 15.40 17.25
N LEU A 132 -0.61 15.26 18.27
CA LEU A 132 -1.00 15.33 19.68
C LEU A 132 -1.27 16.77 20.18
N GLN A 133 -0.54 17.75 19.63
CA GLN A 133 -0.61 19.13 20.09
C GLN A 133 -1.63 19.98 19.32
N ASP A 134 -1.76 19.73 18.01
CA ASP A 134 -2.60 20.50 17.09
C ASP A 134 -3.06 19.62 15.93
N ILE A 135 -4.18 18.94 16.10
CA ILE A 135 -4.75 18.05 15.08
C ILE A 135 -5.02 18.81 13.79
N ALA A 136 -5.59 20.01 13.85
CA ALA A 136 -5.90 20.81 12.66
C ALA A 136 -4.63 21.22 11.92
N GLY A 137 -3.58 21.60 12.63
CA GLY A 137 -2.26 21.89 12.07
C GLY A 137 -1.62 20.65 11.45
N PHE A 138 -1.77 19.48 12.10
CA PHE A 138 -1.31 18.21 11.53
C PHE A 138 -2.04 17.89 10.22
N GLU A 139 -3.37 17.93 10.20
CA GLU A 139 -4.18 17.65 9.03
C GLU A 139 -3.82 18.59 7.86
N HIS A 140 -3.70 19.88 8.15
CA HIS A 140 -3.28 20.86 7.14
C HIS A 140 -1.91 20.54 6.57
N LYS A 141 -0.91 20.28 7.44
CA LYS A 141 0.46 19.97 7.01
C LYS A 141 0.53 18.64 6.26
N ALA A 142 -0.11 17.60 6.75
CA ALA A 142 -0.15 16.30 6.11
C ALA A 142 -0.79 16.39 4.71
N ARG A 143 -1.89 17.14 4.58
CA ARG A 143 -2.55 17.42 3.31
C ARG A 143 -1.62 18.15 2.34
N GLN A 144 -1.02 19.24 2.77
CA GLN A 144 -0.11 20.03 1.93
C GLN A 144 1.09 19.20 1.47
N PHE A 145 1.66 18.40 2.38
CA PHE A 145 2.79 17.53 2.07
C PHE A 145 2.40 16.46 1.05
N ALA A 146 1.25 15.81 1.23
CA ALA A 146 0.75 14.81 0.32
C ALA A 146 0.49 15.39 -1.08
N LEU A 147 -0.14 16.55 -1.16
CA LEU A 147 -0.41 17.26 -2.42
C LEU A 147 0.87 17.65 -3.18
N ALA A 148 1.95 17.93 -2.46
CA ALA A 148 3.23 18.30 -3.07
C ALA A 148 4.02 17.10 -3.62
N HIS A 149 3.79 15.89 -3.12
CA HIS A 149 4.65 14.73 -3.42
C HIS A 149 3.92 13.55 -4.07
N ALA A 150 2.60 13.52 -4.01
CA ALA A 150 1.80 12.40 -4.51
C ALA A 150 1.07 12.72 -5.81
N GLY A 151 0.72 11.68 -6.55
CA GLY A 151 -0.22 11.79 -7.67
C GLY A 151 -1.64 12.07 -7.17
N PHE A 152 -2.43 12.73 -8.01
CA PHE A 152 -3.87 12.84 -7.82
C PHE A 152 -4.59 11.80 -8.65
N LEU A 153 -5.69 11.25 -8.11
CA LEU A 153 -6.76 10.78 -8.97
C LEU A 153 -7.37 12.05 -9.63
N LEU A 154 -6.82 12.42 -10.76
CA LEU A 154 -7.61 13.18 -11.71
C LEU A 154 -8.73 12.20 -12.10
N GLU A 155 -9.99 12.54 -11.80
CA GLU A 155 -11.09 11.84 -12.46
C GLU A 155 -10.74 11.80 -13.95
N PRO A 156 -10.70 10.63 -14.58
CA PRO A 156 -10.47 10.57 -16.01
C PRO A 156 -11.52 11.46 -16.64
N PRO A 157 -11.15 12.38 -17.56
CA PRO A 157 -12.12 13.24 -18.22
C PRO A 157 -13.21 12.34 -18.77
N LYS A 158 -14.48 12.65 -18.44
CA LYS A 158 -15.65 11.89 -18.87
C LYS A 158 -15.56 11.68 -20.38
N GLY A 159 -15.19 10.47 -20.82
CA GLY A 159 -15.05 10.11 -22.23
C GLY A 159 -13.72 9.52 -22.68
N GLN A 160 -12.67 9.43 -21.85
CA GLN A 160 -11.48 8.66 -22.19
C GLN A 160 -11.63 7.23 -21.68
N ARG A 161 -11.57 6.30 -22.64
CA ARG A 161 -11.56 4.85 -22.41
C ARG A 161 -10.44 4.48 -21.45
N ARG A 162 -10.72 3.50 -20.55
CA ARG A 162 -9.69 2.75 -19.82
C ARG A 162 -8.55 2.46 -20.79
N PHE A 163 -7.31 2.61 -20.29
CA PHE A 163 -6.16 2.13 -21.04
C PHE A 163 -6.36 0.65 -21.34
N GLU A 164 -6.51 0.31 -22.62
CA GLU A 164 -6.68 -1.07 -23.11
C GLU A 164 -5.46 -1.98 -22.86
N GLY A 165 -4.42 -1.50 -22.16
CA GLY A 165 -3.23 -2.26 -21.86
C GLY A 165 -3.25 -3.00 -20.51
N ASP A 166 -4.07 -2.58 -19.53
CA ASP A 166 -4.06 -3.22 -18.21
C ASP A 166 -4.81 -4.57 -18.21
N ASP A 167 -5.79 -4.75 -19.09
CA ASP A 167 -6.55 -6.01 -19.20
C ASP A 167 -5.75 -7.09 -19.96
N GLU A 168 -4.94 -6.70 -20.92
CA GLU A 168 -4.11 -7.61 -21.72
C GLU A 168 -2.94 -8.17 -20.90
N TRP A 169 -2.35 -7.36 -20.04
CA TRP A 169 -1.24 -7.76 -19.18
C TRP A 169 -1.69 -8.76 -18.09
N GLY A 170 -2.82 -8.48 -17.43
CA GLY A 170 -3.40 -9.40 -16.45
C GLY A 170 -3.84 -10.74 -17.05
N LEU A 171 -4.36 -10.74 -18.27
CA LEU A 171 -4.77 -11.96 -18.98
C LEU A 171 -3.57 -12.81 -19.41
N SER A 172 -2.49 -12.20 -19.89
CA SER A 172 -1.26 -12.89 -20.29
C SER A 172 -0.62 -13.61 -19.11
N LEU A 173 -0.50 -12.93 -17.95
CA LEU A 173 0.04 -13.52 -16.73
C LEU A 173 -0.83 -14.67 -16.20
N VAL A 174 -2.15 -14.48 -16.23
CA VAL A 174 -3.12 -15.51 -15.80
C VAL A 174 -3.05 -16.76 -16.69
N GLU A 175 -2.87 -16.61 -18.00
CA GLU A 175 -2.73 -17.75 -18.92
C GLU A 175 -1.40 -18.45 -18.74
N ALA A 176 -0.29 -17.72 -18.58
CA ALA A 176 1.03 -18.29 -18.32
C ALA A 176 1.07 -19.10 -17.02
N LEU A 177 0.37 -18.63 -15.98
CA LEU A 177 0.33 -19.30 -14.66
C LEU A 177 -0.62 -20.51 -14.60
N LYS A 178 -1.55 -20.67 -15.54
CA LYS A 178 -2.43 -21.86 -15.64
C LYS A 178 -1.76 -23.07 -16.28
N GLN A 179 -0.62 -22.89 -16.95
CA GLN A 179 0.11 -23.95 -17.65
C GLN A 179 1.17 -24.65 -16.80
N HIS A 180 1.32 -24.29 -15.53
CA HIS A 180 2.24 -24.87 -14.53
C HIS A 180 1.48 -25.27 -13.27
#